data_c0e1552a43b2839fafcde749bd844f9b
#
_entry.id   c0e1552a43b2839fafcde749bd844f9b
#
_cell.length_a   1.000
_cell.length_b   1.000
_cell.length_c   1.000
_cell.angle_alpha   90.00
_cell.angle_beta   90.00
_cell.angle_gamma   90.00
#
_symmetry.space_group_name_H-M   'P 1'
#
loop_
_entity.id
_entity.type
_entity.pdbx_description
1 polymer ?
#
loop_
_entity_poly.entity_id
_entity_poly.type
_entity_poly.pdbx_seq_one_letter_code
_entity_poly.pdbx_strand_id
1 'polypeptide(L)'
;MTVRGWAWLTLIVLCGALAVAVALLVPWHRPPAPRADQLAALATLPTDRVEQARQLRGELRWITYPAMLVGLGVALLLGLTPLGSWLVGLVPGPWLAKVLGGGLLVLLAADLITLPFAAWRHTVAVRYGLSTQGWGGWAVDLLKGYAVGAVLGAVALLGFYGLTRLLPRWWWAVGAVGAAGLVVLLSFVFPVLVEPVFNKFTPMADGPLRTELMELARRDGVPVRDVLVADASRRTTSLNAYVSGIGPTRRIVVYDTLLREAPQAEIVAVAAHELGHAKRGDVVIGTVIGALGAAIFVVGLYLLGAWSWLLHRAGVQSIAEPRAIGLLLAVATVGGLLAGPAQAYVSRLLEARADEHALELTGDPAGFEQMQGRLSLVNLGDPDPPAWEQALFGSHPTTVERMAAARAYARDH
;
A
#
# COMPACT_ATOMS: atom_id res chain seq x y z
N MET A 1 -10.81 16.40 34.72
CA MET A 1 -9.97 16.59 33.50
C MET A 1 -10.74 17.36 32.44
N THR A 2 -10.05 18.24 31.73
CA THR A 2 -10.65 18.92 30.55
C THR A 2 -10.78 17.93 29.40
N VAL A 3 -11.65 18.22 28.40
CA VAL A 3 -11.78 17.38 27.19
C VAL A 3 -10.45 17.21 26.47
N ARG A 4 -9.63 18.27 26.43
CA ARG A 4 -8.27 18.23 25.87
C ARG A 4 -7.34 17.32 26.68
N GLY A 5 -7.48 17.28 27.99
CA GLY A 5 -6.74 16.35 28.86
C GLY A 5 -7.09 14.89 28.56
N TRP A 6 -8.37 14.60 28.32
CA TRP A 6 -8.80 13.28 27.87
C TRP A 6 -8.23 12.92 26.49
N ALA A 7 -8.17 13.84 25.54
CA ALA A 7 -7.59 13.59 24.21
C ALA A 7 -6.08 13.28 24.32
N TRP A 8 -5.32 13.99 25.14
CA TRP A 8 -3.91 13.67 25.40
C TRP A 8 -3.73 12.28 26.02
N LEU A 9 -4.53 11.95 27.03
CA LEU A 9 -4.49 10.63 27.65
C LEU A 9 -4.80 9.52 26.62
N THR A 10 -5.86 9.72 25.81
CA THR A 10 -6.22 8.78 24.74
C THR A 10 -5.10 8.62 23.71
N LEU A 11 -4.45 9.72 23.32
CA LEU A 11 -3.30 9.66 22.40
C LEU A 11 -2.17 8.81 22.97
N ILE A 12 -1.80 9.04 24.24
CA ILE A 12 -0.75 8.27 24.93
C ILE A 12 -1.11 6.79 24.99
N VAL A 13 -2.36 6.47 25.35
CA VAL A 13 -2.85 5.08 25.42
C VAL A 13 -2.82 4.42 24.04
N LEU A 14 -3.28 5.11 23.00
CA LEU A 14 -3.26 4.56 21.63
C LEU A 14 -1.84 4.38 21.10
N CYS A 15 -0.93 5.31 21.35
CA CYS A 15 0.48 5.17 21.01
C CYS A 15 1.13 4.00 21.76
N GLY A 16 0.81 3.84 23.04
CA GLY A 16 1.23 2.67 23.84
C GLY A 16 0.68 1.36 23.27
N ALA A 17 -0.61 1.33 22.94
CA ALA A 17 -1.25 0.16 22.30
C ALA A 17 -0.63 -0.17 20.95
N LEU A 18 -0.34 0.83 20.11
CA LEU A 18 0.37 0.64 18.84
C LEU A 18 1.77 0.08 19.07
N ALA A 19 2.53 0.63 20.00
CA ALA A 19 3.87 0.13 20.33
C ALA A 19 3.84 -1.32 20.81
N VAL A 20 2.89 -1.68 21.69
CA VAL A 20 2.68 -3.06 22.15
C VAL A 20 2.27 -3.98 21.00
N ALA A 21 1.32 -3.56 20.17
CA ALA A 21 0.89 -4.35 19.00
C ALA A 21 2.06 -4.61 18.05
N VAL A 22 2.85 -3.59 17.73
CA VAL A 22 4.03 -3.71 16.88
C VAL A 22 5.09 -4.61 17.53
N ALA A 23 5.34 -4.45 18.84
CA ALA A 23 6.32 -5.28 19.54
C ALA A 23 5.95 -6.78 19.59
N LEU A 24 4.65 -7.09 19.71
CA LEU A 24 4.17 -8.47 19.86
C LEU A 24 3.87 -9.16 18.53
N LEU A 25 3.42 -8.43 17.51
CA LEU A 25 2.91 -9.01 16.26
C LEU A 25 3.96 -9.05 15.15
N VAL A 26 4.98 -8.19 15.21
CA VAL A 26 6.04 -8.12 14.18
C VAL A 26 7.15 -9.11 14.50
N PRO A 27 7.64 -9.89 13.51
CA PRO A 27 8.69 -10.89 13.69
C PRO A 27 10.10 -10.24 13.69
N TRP A 28 10.52 -9.65 14.80
CA TRP A 28 11.74 -8.84 14.93
C TRP A 28 13.06 -9.58 14.68
N HIS A 29 13.13 -10.88 14.93
CA HIS A 29 14.39 -11.66 14.91
C HIS A 29 14.64 -12.29 13.54
N ARG A 30 14.82 -11.46 12.51
CA ARG A 30 15.10 -11.89 11.14
C ARG A 30 16.21 -11.05 10.55
N PRO A 31 17.49 -11.37 10.88
CA PRO A 31 18.60 -10.65 10.29
C PRO A 31 18.67 -10.94 8.78
N PRO A 32 19.01 -9.94 7.96
CA PRO A 32 19.25 -10.17 6.54
C PRO A 32 20.43 -11.11 6.34
N ALA A 33 20.42 -11.84 5.23
CA ALA A 33 21.56 -12.69 4.84
C ALA A 33 22.87 -11.86 4.73
N PRO A 34 24.03 -12.45 5.01
CA PRO A 34 25.31 -11.76 4.90
C PRO A 34 25.51 -11.11 3.52
N ARG A 35 26.11 -9.92 3.48
CA ARG A 35 26.30 -9.17 2.24
C ARG A 35 27.10 -9.95 1.18
N ALA A 36 28.06 -10.76 1.59
CA ALA A 36 28.83 -11.63 0.69
C ALA A 36 27.90 -12.62 -0.05
N ASP A 37 26.93 -13.23 0.66
CA ASP A 37 25.96 -14.16 0.07
C ASP A 37 25.00 -13.42 -0.90
N GLN A 38 24.59 -12.19 -0.55
CA GLN A 38 23.78 -11.35 -1.44
C GLN A 38 24.51 -11.02 -2.74
N LEU A 39 25.80 -10.66 -2.67
CA LEU A 39 26.63 -10.39 -3.86
C LEU A 39 26.84 -11.66 -4.69
N ALA A 40 27.02 -12.81 -4.04
CA ALA A 40 27.12 -14.10 -4.74
C ALA A 40 25.78 -14.46 -5.44
N ALA A 41 24.65 -14.10 -4.85
CA ALA A 41 23.35 -14.25 -5.50
C ALA A 41 23.19 -13.29 -6.70
N LEU A 42 23.59 -12.02 -6.54
CA LEU A 42 23.56 -11.05 -7.64
C LEU A 42 24.38 -11.52 -8.85
N ALA A 43 25.56 -12.11 -8.60
CA ALA A 43 26.45 -12.58 -9.64
C ALA A 43 25.87 -13.74 -10.50
N THR A 44 24.80 -14.40 -10.05
CA THR A 44 24.12 -15.46 -10.83
C THR A 44 23.04 -14.90 -11.76
N LEU A 45 22.67 -13.63 -11.60
CA LEU A 45 21.65 -13.00 -12.46
C LEU A 45 22.29 -12.50 -13.78
N PRO A 46 21.56 -12.58 -14.93
CA PRO A 46 22.03 -12.04 -16.20
C PRO A 46 22.33 -10.55 -16.10
N THR A 47 23.57 -10.17 -16.37
CA THR A 47 24.09 -8.81 -16.17
C THR A 47 23.33 -7.78 -17.01
N ASP A 48 22.98 -8.11 -18.25
CA ASP A 48 22.22 -7.26 -19.17
C ASP A 48 20.81 -6.94 -18.62
N ARG A 49 20.17 -7.93 -18.02
CA ARG A 49 18.82 -7.76 -17.41
C ARG A 49 18.88 -6.93 -16.12
N VAL A 50 19.90 -7.16 -15.30
CA VAL A 50 20.15 -6.35 -14.09
C VAL A 50 20.41 -4.89 -14.48
N GLU A 51 21.23 -4.66 -15.52
CA GLU A 51 21.52 -3.32 -16.00
C GLU A 51 20.26 -2.63 -16.55
N GLN A 52 19.42 -3.34 -17.33
CA GLN A 52 18.15 -2.84 -17.82
C GLN A 52 17.20 -2.44 -16.66
N ALA A 53 17.14 -3.26 -15.59
CA ALA A 53 16.35 -2.95 -14.42
C ALA A 53 16.87 -1.69 -13.69
N ARG A 54 18.18 -1.56 -13.53
CA ARG A 54 18.83 -0.38 -12.93
C ARG A 54 18.61 0.88 -13.74
N GLN A 55 18.68 0.81 -15.06
CA GLN A 55 18.40 1.93 -15.97
C GLN A 55 16.96 2.40 -15.80
N LEU A 56 15.98 1.50 -15.82
CA LEU A 56 14.59 1.84 -15.57
C LEU A 56 14.41 2.50 -14.21
N ARG A 57 14.97 1.91 -13.14
CA ARG A 57 14.85 2.47 -11.79
C ARG A 57 15.53 3.83 -11.69
N GLY A 58 16.67 4.02 -12.37
CA GLY A 58 17.34 5.31 -12.49
C GLY A 58 16.42 6.38 -13.10
N GLU A 59 15.77 6.11 -14.23
CA GLU A 59 14.80 7.02 -14.83
C GLU A 59 13.60 7.29 -13.92
N LEU A 60 13.03 6.26 -13.33
CA LEU A 60 11.87 6.39 -12.44
C LEU A 60 12.15 7.24 -11.21
N ARG A 61 13.39 7.29 -10.70
CA ARG A 61 13.79 8.18 -9.60
C ARG A 61 13.58 9.65 -9.96
N TRP A 62 13.95 10.06 -11.18
CA TRP A 62 13.75 11.43 -11.67
C TRP A 62 12.28 11.80 -11.89
N ILE A 63 11.39 10.83 -11.89
CA ILE A 63 9.94 11.06 -11.98
C ILE A 63 9.32 11.00 -10.57
N THR A 64 9.62 9.95 -9.82
CA THR A 64 8.94 9.61 -8.56
C THR A 64 9.28 10.61 -7.45
N TYR A 65 10.57 10.93 -7.24
CA TYR A 65 10.95 11.85 -6.16
C TYR A 65 10.54 13.30 -6.41
N PRO A 66 10.73 13.89 -7.63
CA PRO A 66 10.15 15.19 -7.91
C PRO A 66 8.62 15.21 -7.80
N ALA A 67 7.91 14.19 -8.27
CA ALA A 67 6.46 14.11 -8.11
C ALA A 67 6.04 14.10 -6.62
N MET A 68 6.76 13.35 -5.78
CA MET A 68 6.52 13.32 -4.33
C MET A 68 6.78 14.70 -3.70
N LEU A 69 7.87 15.38 -4.06
CA LEU A 69 8.19 16.71 -3.53
C LEU A 69 7.17 17.76 -4.01
N VAL A 70 6.76 17.70 -5.28
CA VAL A 70 5.72 18.57 -5.82
C VAL A 70 4.40 18.31 -5.13
N GLY A 71 4.00 17.04 -4.96
CA GLY A 71 2.78 16.66 -4.24
C GLY A 71 2.77 17.15 -2.79
N LEU A 72 3.90 16.99 -2.08
CA LEU A 72 4.07 17.54 -0.73
C LEU A 72 3.97 19.08 -0.75
N GLY A 73 4.67 19.75 -1.68
CA GLY A 73 4.62 21.20 -1.83
C GLY A 73 3.21 21.71 -2.08
N VAL A 74 2.44 21.04 -2.95
CA VAL A 74 1.03 21.37 -3.22
C VAL A 74 0.16 21.15 -1.97
N ALA A 75 0.31 20.03 -1.28
CA ALA A 75 -0.44 19.77 -0.05
C ALA A 75 -0.14 20.82 1.02
N LEU A 76 1.14 21.18 1.21
CA LEU A 76 1.52 22.24 2.15
C LEU A 76 1.01 23.62 1.70
N LEU A 77 1.06 23.95 0.41
CA LEU A 77 0.53 25.19 -0.12
C LEU A 77 -0.99 25.31 0.11
N LEU A 78 -1.74 24.24 -0.18
CA LEU A 78 -3.18 24.19 0.05
C LEU A 78 -3.54 24.18 1.54
N GLY A 79 -2.72 23.58 2.39
CA GLY A 79 -3.01 23.41 3.81
C GLY A 79 -2.48 24.52 4.71
N LEU A 80 -1.33 25.12 4.38
CA LEU A 80 -0.64 26.11 5.22
C LEU A 80 -0.69 27.54 4.63
N THR A 81 -1.56 27.76 3.64
CA THR A 81 -1.91 29.10 3.14
C THR A 81 -3.41 29.21 2.96
N PRO A 82 -3.98 30.42 2.83
CA PRO A 82 -5.41 30.61 2.58
C PRO A 82 -5.93 30.02 1.25
N LEU A 83 -5.04 29.53 0.38
CA LEU A 83 -5.41 29.03 -0.96
C LEU A 83 -6.42 27.88 -0.89
N GLY A 84 -6.20 26.88 -0.03
CA GLY A 84 -7.14 25.76 0.12
C GLY A 84 -8.50 26.21 0.67
N SER A 85 -8.50 27.11 1.67
CA SER A 85 -9.75 27.67 2.21
C SER A 85 -10.48 28.53 1.18
N TRP A 86 -9.75 29.26 0.31
CA TRP A 86 -10.32 30.01 -0.80
C TRP A 86 -10.96 29.08 -1.85
N LEU A 87 -10.26 28.01 -2.27
CA LEU A 87 -10.81 27.02 -3.21
C LEU A 87 -12.12 26.43 -2.72
N VAL A 88 -12.17 25.97 -1.45
CA VAL A 88 -13.43 25.46 -0.86
C VAL A 88 -14.49 26.56 -0.78
N GLY A 89 -14.08 27.81 -0.59
CA GLY A 89 -14.94 28.99 -0.56
C GLY A 89 -15.64 29.28 -1.87
N LEU A 90 -15.08 28.85 -3.02
CA LEU A 90 -15.69 28.99 -4.34
C LEU A 90 -16.98 28.17 -4.51
N VAL A 91 -17.15 27.13 -3.70
CA VAL A 91 -18.34 26.27 -3.76
C VAL A 91 -19.49 26.96 -3.00
N PRO A 92 -20.57 27.40 -3.69
CA PRO A 92 -21.72 28.01 -3.03
C PRO A 92 -22.56 26.95 -2.30
N GLY A 93 -23.44 27.41 -1.41
CA GLY A 93 -24.43 26.57 -0.78
C GLY A 93 -24.08 26.07 0.63
N PRO A 94 -24.81 25.06 1.11
CA PRO A 94 -24.70 24.56 2.48
C PRO A 94 -23.36 23.81 2.70
N TRP A 95 -23.10 23.50 3.97
CA TRP A 95 -21.86 22.82 4.36
C TRP A 95 -21.60 21.51 3.59
N LEU A 96 -22.65 20.77 3.27
CA LEU A 96 -22.56 19.50 2.52
C LEU A 96 -22.00 19.71 1.12
N ALA A 97 -22.49 20.76 0.41
CA ALA A 97 -21.96 21.13 -0.89
C ALA A 97 -20.48 21.53 -0.81
N LYS A 98 -20.09 22.29 0.23
CA LYS A 98 -18.69 22.68 0.46
C LYS A 98 -17.79 21.49 0.80
N VAL A 99 -18.27 20.51 1.56
CA VAL A 99 -17.51 19.30 1.89
C VAL A 99 -17.28 18.46 0.62
N LEU A 100 -18.33 18.18 -0.15
CA LEU A 100 -18.22 17.34 -1.34
C LEU A 100 -17.55 18.08 -2.50
N GLY A 101 -18.05 19.24 -2.88
CA GLY A 101 -17.51 20.02 -3.99
C GLY A 101 -16.15 20.63 -3.67
N GLY A 102 -15.99 21.20 -2.47
CA GLY A 102 -14.71 21.74 -2.02
C GLY A 102 -13.65 20.65 -1.83
N GLY A 103 -14.02 19.50 -1.28
CA GLY A 103 -13.13 18.33 -1.20
C GLY A 103 -12.68 17.86 -2.57
N LEU A 104 -13.60 17.75 -3.53
CA LEU A 104 -13.27 17.39 -4.90
C LEU A 104 -12.35 18.43 -5.56
N LEU A 105 -12.60 19.73 -5.39
CA LEU A 105 -11.73 20.78 -5.94
C LEU A 105 -10.31 20.72 -5.36
N VAL A 106 -10.15 20.50 -4.07
CA VAL A 106 -8.85 20.39 -3.41
C VAL A 106 -8.09 19.14 -3.91
N LEU A 107 -8.78 17.99 -4.03
CA LEU A 107 -8.18 16.76 -4.56
C LEU A 107 -7.78 16.94 -6.03
N LEU A 108 -8.68 17.45 -6.87
CA LEU A 108 -8.37 17.71 -8.29
C LEU A 108 -7.22 18.69 -8.46
N ALA A 109 -7.14 19.75 -7.66
CA ALA A 109 -6.02 20.70 -7.72
C ALA A 109 -4.69 20.02 -7.40
N ALA A 110 -4.66 19.12 -6.42
CA ALA A 110 -3.46 18.36 -6.07
C ALA A 110 -3.09 17.34 -7.18
N ASP A 111 -4.05 16.61 -7.68
CA ASP A 111 -3.85 15.55 -8.68
C ASP A 111 -3.45 16.12 -10.06
N LEU A 112 -4.08 17.21 -10.51
CA LEU A 112 -3.77 17.83 -11.81
C LEU A 112 -2.33 18.34 -11.90
N ILE A 113 -1.76 18.82 -10.80
CA ILE A 113 -0.37 19.28 -10.76
C ILE A 113 0.62 18.11 -10.86
N THR A 114 0.26 16.94 -10.31
CA THR A 114 1.10 15.74 -10.36
C THR A 114 0.83 14.86 -11.59
N LEU A 115 -0.26 15.10 -12.33
CA LEU A 115 -0.65 14.35 -13.52
C LEU A 115 0.44 14.24 -14.60
N PRO A 116 1.23 15.29 -14.92
CA PRO A 116 2.32 15.16 -15.89
C PRO A 116 3.35 14.10 -15.52
N PHE A 117 3.65 13.94 -14.23
CA PHE A 117 4.56 12.88 -13.76
C PHE A 117 3.95 11.48 -13.93
N ALA A 118 2.64 11.34 -13.69
CA ALA A 118 1.94 10.07 -13.93
C ALA A 118 1.95 9.70 -15.42
N ALA A 119 1.72 10.67 -16.32
CA ALA A 119 1.80 10.49 -17.76
C ALA A 119 3.23 10.14 -18.22
N TRP A 120 4.24 10.82 -17.68
CA TRP A 120 5.64 10.51 -17.98
C TRP A 120 6.00 9.08 -17.52
N ARG A 121 5.60 8.70 -16.30
CA ARG A 121 5.80 7.33 -15.80
C ARG A 121 5.14 6.28 -16.70
N HIS A 122 3.93 6.55 -17.23
CA HIS A 122 3.27 5.67 -18.20
C HIS A 122 4.10 5.54 -19.49
N THR A 123 4.60 6.65 -20.04
CA THR A 123 5.48 6.63 -21.23
C THR A 123 6.72 5.76 -21.01
N VAL A 124 7.36 5.88 -19.84
CA VAL A 124 8.52 5.07 -19.48
C VAL A 124 8.12 3.60 -19.36
N ALA A 125 7.02 3.27 -18.68
CA ALA A 125 6.54 1.90 -18.54
C ALA A 125 6.23 1.23 -19.89
N VAL A 126 5.64 1.97 -20.84
CA VAL A 126 5.41 1.47 -22.23
C VAL A 126 6.72 1.24 -22.95
N ARG A 127 7.68 2.17 -22.87
CA ARG A 127 8.99 2.06 -23.52
C ARG A 127 9.80 0.84 -23.05
N TYR A 128 9.72 0.51 -21.76
CA TYR A 128 10.37 -0.68 -21.20
C TYR A 128 9.53 -1.96 -21.31
N GLY A 129 8.36 -1.90 -21.95
CA GLY A 129 7.49 -3.05 -22.17
C GLY A 129 6.73 -3.52 -20.93
N LEU A 130 6.73 -2.75 -19.84
CA LEU A 130 6.00 -3.09 -18.61
C LEU A 130 4.51 -2.77 -18.68
N SER A 131 4.11 -1.82 -19.52
CA SER A 131 2.71 -1.47 -19.74
C SER A 131 2.27 -1.88 -21.14
N THR A 132 1.15 -2.59 -21.21
CA THR A 132 0.46 -2.98 -22.46
C THR A 132 -0.66 -2.01 -22.83
N GLN A 133 -0.93 -1.01 -21.97
CA GLN A 133 -2.01 -0.05 -22.16
C GLN A 133 -1.63 1.05 -23.15
N GLY A 134 -2.52 1.30 -24.12
CA GLY A 134 -2.55 2.57 -24.83
C GLY A 134 -3.09 3.70 -23.94
N TRP A 135 -2.92 4.95 -24.36
CA TRP A 135 -3.34 6.15 -23.62
C TRP A 135 -4.83 6.15 -23.22
N GLY A 136 -5.73 5.61 -24.07
CA GLY A 136 -7.14 5.52 -23.74
C GLY A 136 -7.42 4.59 -22.56
N GLY A 137 -6.80 3.39 -22.56
CA GLY A 137 -6.92 2.45 -21.45
C GLY A 137 -6.34 3.00 -20.15
N TRP A 138 -5.16 3.65 -20.23
CA TRP A 138 -4.54 4.32 -19.10
C TRP A 138 -5.40 5.44 -18.51
N ALA A 139 -5.98 6.30 -19.37
CA ALA A 139 -6.86 7.38 -18.92
C ALA A 139 -8.13 6.85 -18.24
N VAL A 140 -8.73 5.78 -18.77
CA VAL A 140 -9.90 5.13 -18.15
C VAL A 140 -9.55 4.57 -16.77
N ASP A 141 -8.42 3.88 -16.62
CA ASP A 141 -8.01 3.31 -15.32
C ASP A 141 -7.61 4.43 -14.33
N LEU A 142 -7.03 5.53 -14.81
CA LEU A 142 -6.76 6.72 -14.01
C LEU A 142 -8.06 7.35 -13.49
N LEU A 143 -9.07 7.52 -14.35
CA LEU A 143 -10.38 8.05 -13.97
C LEU A 143 -11.11 7.14 -12.97
N LYS A 144 -11.02 5.81 -13.14
CA LYS A 144 -11.53 4.86 -12.15
C LYS A 144 -10.84 5.03 -10.78
N GLY A 145 -9.51 5.19 -10.78
CA GLY A 145 -8.74 5.45 -9.56
C GLY A 145 -9.19 6.72 -8.85
N TYR A 146 -9.35 7.82 -9.59
CA TYR A 146 -9.87 9.08 -9.06
C TYR A 146 -11.30 8.96 -8.55
N ALA A 147 -12.18 8.24 -9.25
CA ALA A 147 -13.55 8.01 -8.81
C ALA A 147 -13.60 7.23 -7.49
N VAL A 148 -12.82 6.15 -7.37
CA VAL A 148 -12.70 5.38 -6.11
C VAL A 148 -12.14 6.27 -5.00
N GLY A 149 -11.07 7.01 -5.26
CA GLY A 149 -10.47 7.95 -4.31
C GLY A 149 -11.43 9.04 -3.86
N ALA A 150 -12.20 9.63 -4.79
CA ALA A 150 -13.22 10.64 -4.50
C ALA A 150 -14.36 10.10 -3.63
N VAL A 151 -14.83 8.86 -3.89
CA VAL A 151 -15.87 8.22 -3.06
C VAL A 151 -15.34 7.96 -1.65
N LEU A 152 -14.15 7.38 -1.49
CA LEU A 152 -13.54 7.13 -0.19
C LEU A 152 -13.26 8.43 0.57
N GLY A 153 -12.74 9.43 -0.12
CA GLY A 153 -12.52 10.78 0.42
C GLY A 153 -13.82 11.45 0.85
N ALA A 154 -14.89 11.34 0.05
CA ALA A 154 -16.20 11.86 0.39
C ALA A 154 -16.77 11.19 1.66
N VAL A 155 -16.68 9.86 1.78
CA VAL A 155 -17.10 9.12 2.98
C VAL A 155 -16.32 9.60 4.21
N ALA A 156 -15.00 9.72 4.11
CA ALA A 156 -14.16 10.18 5.22
C ALA A 156 -14.47 11.63 5.62
N LEU A 157 -14.58 12.54 4.65
CA LEU A 157 -14.88 13.96 4.91
C LEU A 157 -16.30 14.15 5.46
N LEU A 158 -17.31 13.46 4.92
CA LEU A 158 -18.68 13.50 5.44
C LEU A 158 -18.75 12.96 6.87
N GLY A 159 -18.06 11.85 7.15
CA GLY A 159 -17.95 11.31 8.50
C GLY A 159 -17.30 12.32 9.44
N PHE A 160 -16.15 12.90 9.05
CA PHE A 160 -15.44 13.88 9.84
C PHE A 160 -16.30 15.14 10.12
N TYR A 161 -16.79 15.83 9.09
CA TYR A 161 -17.57 17.06 9.25
C TYR A 161 -18.97 16.81 9.82
N GLY A 162 -19.55 15.64 9.59
CA GLY A 162 -20.78 15.21 10.25
C GLY A 162 -20.60 15.07 11.76
N LEU A 163 -19.53 14.37 12.18
CA LEU A 163 -19.21 14.20 13.61
C LEU A 163 -18.87 15.52 14.30
N THR A 164 -18.11 16.40 13.65
CA THR A 164 -17.78 17.73 14.27
C THR A 164 -19.02 18.59 14.51
N ARG A 165 -20.11 18.39 13.72
CA ARG A 165 -21.38 19.08 13.88
C ARG A 165 -22.29 18.42 14.92
N LEU A 166 -22.40 17.09 14.86
CA LEU A 166 -23.28 16.32 15.72
C LEU A 166 -22.75 16.23 17.15
N LEU A 167 -21.43 16.14 17.31
CA LEU A 167 -20.75 15.93 18.58
C LEU A 167 -19.59 16.92 18.76
N PRO A 168 -19.82 18.25 18.80
CA PRO A 168 -18.75 19.26 18.77
C PRO A 168 -17.65 19.07 19.85
N ARG A 169 -18.02 18.47 20.97
CA ARG A 169 -17.12 18.25 22.12
C ARG A 169 -16.37 16.93 22.04
N TRP A 170 -17.00 15.85 21.50
CA TRP A 170 -16.51 14.49 21.57
C TRP A 170 -16.30 13.84 20.19
N TRP A 171 -16.38 14.62 19.10
CA TRP A 171 -16.22 14.13 17.73
C TRP A 171 -14.91 13.34 17.52
N TRP A 172 -13.84 13.76 18.18
CA TRP A 172 -12.53 13.12 18.09
C TRP A 172 -12.52 11.70 18.66
N ALA A 173 -13.24 11.46 19.75
CA ALA A 173 -13.32 10.14 20.35
C ALA A 173 -14.16 9.18 19.49
N VAL A 174 -15.34 9.60 19.07
CA VAL A 174 -16.19 8.82 18.17
C VAL A 174 -15.54 8.67 16.79
N GLY A 175 -14.90 9.73 16.30
CA GLY A 175 -14.16 9.73 15.04
C GLY A 175 -12.94 8.79 15.06
N ALA A 176 -12.22 8.67 16.17
CA ALA A 176 -11.12 7.72 16.32
C ALA A 176 -11.62 6.26 16.20
N VAL A 177 -12.72 5.94 16.89
CA VAL A 177 -13.36 4.61 16.78
C VAL A 177 -13.90 4.38 15.37
N GLY A 178 -14.55 5.40 14.78
CA GLY A 178 -15.08 5.32 13.41
C GLY A 178 -13.98 5.14 12.36
N ALA A 179 -12.85 5.84 12.49
CA ALA A 179 -11.73 5.70 11.58
C ALA A 179 -11.07 4.31 11.70
N ALA A 180 -10.88 3.81 12.92
CA ALA A 180 -10.41 2.45 13.14
C ALA A 180 -11.38 1.41 12.53
N GLY A 181 -12.68 1.56 12.76
CA GLY A 181 -13.72 0.72 12.17
C GLY A 181 -13.76 0.79 10.65
N LEU A 182 -13.51 1.97 10.06
CA LEU A 182 -13.42 2.14 8.60
C LEU A 182 -12.21 1.38 8.02
N VAL A 183 -11.05 1.42 8.68
CA VAL A 183 -9.89 0.62 8.27
C VAL A 183 -10.21 -0.87 8.29
N VAL A 184 -10.83 -1.37 9.37
CA VAL A 184 -11.28 -2.76 9.46
C VAL A 184 -12.26 -3.08 8.32
N LEU A 185 -13.29 -2.27 8.13
CA LEU A 185 -14.28 -2.46 7.06
C LEU A 185 -13.63 -2.52 5.68
N LEU A 186 -12.73 -1.57 5.37
CA LEU A 186 -12.04 -1.53 4.08
C LEU A 186 -11.17 -2.74 3.85
N SER A 187 -10.53 -3.31 4.88
CA SER A 187 -9.75 -4.56 4.75
C SER A 187 -10.59 -5.74 4.24
N PHE A 188 -11.90 -5.76 4.54
CA PHE A 188 -12.84 -6.78 4.05
C PHE A 188 -13.50 -6.41 2.71
N VAL A 189 -13.83 -5.14 2.54
CA VAL A 189 -14.63 -4.65 1.41
C VAL A 189 -13.77 -4.46 0.16
N PHE A 190 -12.50 -4.06 0.31
CA PHE A 190 -11.60 -3.75 -0.80
C PHE A 190 -11.46 -4.91 -1.81
N PRO A 191 -11.18 -6.16 -1.39
CA PRO A 191 -11.06 -7.28 -2.32
C PRO A 191 -12.36 -7.62 -3.07
N VAL A 192 -13.51 -7.25 -2.50
CA VAL A 192 -14.83 -7.63 -3.05
C VAL A 192 -15.39 -6.54 -3.96
N LEU A 193 -15.21 -5.26 -3.61
CA LEU A 193 -15.81 -4.14 -4.33
C LEU A 193 -14.81 -3.34 -5.17
N VAL A 194 -13.56 -3.21 -4.73
CA VAL A 194 -12.58 -2.35 -5.41
C VAL A 194 -11.75 -3.13 -6.43
N GLU A 195 -11.25 -4.31 -6.10
CA GLU A 195 -10.46 -5.12 -7.06
C GLU A 195 -11.21 -5.39 -8.38
N PRO A 196 -12.53 -5.73 -8.38
CA PRO A 196 -13.27 -5.98 -9.63
C PRO A 196 -13.48 -4.73 -10.52
N VAL A 197 -13.29 -3.53 -9.99
CA VAL A 197 -13.32 -2.29 -10.80
C VAL A 197 -12.14 -2.27 -11.78
N PHE A 198 -11.02 -2.87 -11.40
CA PHE A 198 -9.78 -2.84 -12.16
C PHE A 198 -9.48 -4.14 -12.91
N ASN A 199 -9.82 -5.30 -12.35
CA ASN A 199 -9.51 -6.61 -12.92
C ASN A 199 -10.76 -7.44 -13.14
N LYS A 200 -10.76 -8.24 -14.20
CA LYS A 200 -11.72 -9.32 -14.39
C LYS A 200 -11.11 -10.61 -13.83
N PHE A 201 -11.88 -11.31 -13.01
CA PHE A 201 -11.47 -12.57 -12.41
C PHE A 201 -12.27 -13.72 -13.04
N THR A 202 -11.59 -14.78 -13.44
CA THR A 202 -12.20 -16.01 -13.91
C THR A 202 -11.67 -17.21 -13.13
N PRO A 203 -12.47 -18.22 -12.81
CA PRO A 203 -11.95 -19.45 -12.22
C PRO A 203 -10.84 -20.04 -13.10
N MET A 204 -9.76 -20.53 -12.46
CA MET A 204 -8.71 -21.25 -13.18
C MET A 204 -9.29 -22.55 -13.73
N ALA A 205 -8.98 -22.88 -14.98
CA ALA A 205 -9.40 -24.13 -15.59
C ALA A 205 -8.90 -25.34 -14.80
N ASP A 206 -9.68 -26.40 -14.78
CA ASP A 206 -9.25 -27.66 -14.13
C ASP A 206 -7.99 -28.21 -14.84
N GLY A 207 -7.04 -28.64 -14.01
CA GLY A 207 -5.76 -29.13 -14.50
C GLY A 207 -4.74 -29.34 -13.36
N PRO A 208 -3.55 -29.86 -13.72
CA PRO A 208 -2.52 -30.18 -12.73
C PRO A 208 -2.16 -29.02 -11.81
N LEU A 209 -1.95 -27.82 -12.36
CA LEU A 209 -1.58 -26.64 -11.59
C LEU A 209 -2.67 -26.24 -10.57
N ARG A 210 -3.95 -26.18 -11.01
CA ARG A 210 -5.04 -25.84 -10.09
C ARG A 210 -5.13 -26.85 -8.95
N THR A 211 -5.02 -28.15 -9.28
CA THR A 211 -5.03 -29.22 -8.29
C THR A 211 -3.87 -29.07 -7.29
N GLU A 212 -2.67 -28.79 -7.78
CA GLU A 212 -1.48 -28.61 -6.94
C GLU A 212 -1.61 -27.39 -6.03
N LEU A 213 -2.10 -26.25 -6.51
CA LEU A 213 -2.32 -25.06 -5.70
C LEU A 213 -3.36 -25.27 -4.60
N MET A 214 -4.45 -25.99 -4.90
CA MET A 214 -5.47 -26.33 -3.91
C MET A 214 -4.93 -27.32 -2.88
N GLU A 215 -4.14 -28.30 -3.30
CA GLU A 215 -3.49 -29.26 -2.42
C GLU A 215 -2.42 -28.60 -1.54
N LEU A 216 -1.66 -27.65 -2.08
CA LEU A 216 -0.70 -26.85 -1.33
C LEU A 216 -1.39 -26.10 -0.19
N ALA A 217 -2.50 -25.40 -0.48
CA ALA A 217 -3.29 -24.69 0.50
C ALA A 217 -3.86 -25.67 1.58
N ARG A 218 -4.32 -26.85 1.16
CA ARG A 218 -4.82 -27.89 2.07
C ARG A 218 -3.73 -28.42 3.00
N ARG A 219 -2.53 -28.71 2.47
CA ARG A 219 -1.37 -29.17 3.27
C ARG A 219 -0.95 -28.11 4.27
N ASP A 220 -0.99 -26.84 3.87
CA ASP A 220 -0.68 -25.72 4.75
C ASP A 220 -1.80 -25.45 5.81
N GLY A 221 -2.97 -26.04 5.64
CA GLY A 221 -4.12 -25.80 6.52
C GLY A 221 -4.74 -24.40 6.36
N VAL A 222 -4.52 -23.74 5.23
CA VAL A 222 -5.13 -22.45 4.87
C VAL A 222 -6.40 -22.72 4.07
N PRO A 223 -7.60 -22.34 4.57
CA PRO A 223 -8.83 -22.54 3.81
C PRO A 223 -8.84 -21.63 2.61
N VAL A 224 -8.79 -22.21 1.41
CA VAL A 224 -8.90 -21.53 0.12
C VAL A 224 -10.12 -22.07 -0.61
N ARG A 225 -11.02 -21.19 -1.04
CA ARG A 225 -12.25 -21.56 -1.73
C ARG A 225 -12.01 -21.91 -3.19
N ASP A 226 -11.14 -21.17 -3.86
CA ASP A 226 -10.90 -21.32 -5.30
C ASP A 226 -9.57 -20.68 -5.73
N VAL A 227 -9.13 -21.02 -6.95
CA VAL A 227 -8.03 -20.36 -7.64
C VAL A 227 -8.59 -19.57 -8.82
N LEU A 228 -8.31 -18.27 -8.86
CA LEU A 228 -8.78 -17.36 -9.89
C LEU A 228 -7.62 -16.88 -10.76
N VAL A 229 -7.93 -16.57 -12.00
CA VAL A 229 -7.03 -15.90 -12.94
C VAL A 229 -7.50 -14.47 -13.13
N ALA A 230 -6.58 -13.50 -12.93
CA ALA A 230 -6.82 -12.09 -13.20
C ALA A 230 -6.30 -11.71 -14.59
N ASP A 231 -7.06 -10.92 -15.36
CA ASP A 231 -6.72 -10.44 -16.72
C ASP A 231 -5.68 -9.30 -16.71
N ALA A 232 -4.56 -9.51 -16.03
CA ALA A 232 -3.54 -8.51 -15.82
C ALA A 232 -2.83 -8.09 -17.11
N SER A 233 -2.70 -9.01 -18.09
CA SER A 233 -2.05 -8.77 -19.38
C SER A 233 -2.69 -7.65 -20.20
N ARG A 234 -3.92 -7.29 -19.91
CA ARG A 234 -4.58 -6.12 -20.51
C ARG A 234 -3.87 -4.81 -20.16
N ARG A 235 -3.11 -4.77 -19.06
CA ARG A 235 -2.51 -3.55 -18.51
C ARG A 235 -1.00 -3.62 -18.32
N THR A 236 -0.49 -4.81 -18.07
CA THR A 236 0.91 -4.98 -17.68
C THR A 236 1.44 -6.33 -18.16
N THR A 237 2.76 -6.41 -18.29
CA THR A 237 3.50 -7.66 -18.45
C THR A 237 4.01 -8.20 -17.11
N SER A 238 3.82 -7.47 -16.02
CA SER A 238 4.33 -7.86 -14.70
C SER A 238 3.74 -9.17 -14.22
N LEU A 239 4.58 -10.00 -13.62
CA LEU A 239 4.21 -11.27 -13.00
C LEU A 239 3.78 -11.02 -11.56
N ASN A 240 2.63 -11.58 -11.15
CA ASN A 240 2.15 -11.50 -9.78
C ASN A 240 1.14 -12.62 -9.47
N ALA A 241 1.02 -12.96 -8.18
CA ALA A 241 -0.10 -13.68 -7.60
C ALA A 241 -0.33 -13.14 -6.19
N TYR A 242 -1.48 -13.42 -5.60
CA TYR A 242 -1.80 -13.03 -4.22
C TYR A 242 -2.96 -13.85 -3.67
N VAL A 243 -3.08 -13.89 -2.34
CA VAL A 243 -4.26 -14.45 -1.66
C VAL A 243 -5.20 -13.31 -1.29
N SER A 244 -6.40 -13.32 -1.87
CA SER A 244 -7.46 -12.33 -1.63
C SER A 244 -8.55 -12.92 -0.74
N GLY A 245 -9.20 -12.08 0.07
CA GLY A 245 -10.25 -12.49 0.99
C GLY A 245 -9.76 -12.90 2.37
N ILE A 246 -10.68 -13.25 3.27
CA ILE A 246 -10.39 -13.56 4.68
C ILE A 246 -11.15 -14.82 5.10
N GLY A 247 -10.50 -15.69 5.87
CA GLY A 247 -11.10 -16.94 6.36
C GLY A 247 -11.59 -17.82 5.21
N PRO A 248 -12.84 -18.32 5.24
CA PRO A 248 -13.38 -19.22 4.21
C PRO A 248 -13.62 -18.57 2.85
N THR A 249 -13.50 -17.24 2.73
CA THR A 249 -13.66 -16.52 1.45
C THR A 249 -12.35 -16.36 0.70
N ARG A 250 -11.23 -16.85 1.25
CA ARG A 250 -9.89 -16.74 0.62
C ARG A 250 -9.86 -17.40 -0.75
N ARG A 251 -9.17 -16.75 -1.69
CA ARG A 251 -8.94 -17.20 -3.05
C ARG A 251 -7.48 -16.94 -3.40
N ILE A 252 -6.83 -17.89 -4.04
CA ILE A 252 -5.55 -17.65 -4.68
C ILE A 252 -5.85 -16.95 -6.01
N VAL A 253 -5.27 -15.80 -6.26
CA VAL A 253 -5.40 -15.06 -7.52
C VAL A 253 -4.06 -15.08 -8.22
N VAL A 254 -4.03 -15.61 -9.45
CA VAL A 254 -2.84 -15.69 -10.29
C VAL A 254 -3.02 -14.79 -11.50
N TYR A 255 -2.03 -13.97 -11.84
CA TYR A 255 -2.08 -13.18 -13.05
C TYR A 255 -1.93 -14.07 -14.27
N ASP A 256 -2.68 -13.79 -15.33
CA ASP A 256 -2.57 -14.49 -16.61
C ASP A 256 -1.17 -14.34 -17.25
N THR A 257 -0.44 -13.29 -16.91
CA THR A 257 0.96 -13.08 -17.27
C THR A 257 1.89 -14.09 -16.57
N LEU A 258 1.67 -14.37 -15.27
CA LEU A 258 2.44 -15.35 -14.53
C LEU A 258 2.24 -16.78 -15.09
N LEU A 259 0.99 -17.12 -15.44
CA LEU A 259 0.67 -18.42 -16.04
C LEU A 259 1.34 -18.66 -17.41
N ARG A 260 1.61 -17.60 -18.16
CA ARG A 260 2.25 -17.70 -19.47
C ARG A 260 3.77 -17.77 -19.43
N GLU A 261 4.37 -17.06 -18.47
CA GLU A 261 5.82 -16.79 -18.45
C GLU A 261 6.60 -17.65 -17.46
N ALA A 262 5.94 -18.15 -16.39
CA ALA A 262 6.63 -18.86 -15.34
C ALA A 262 6.40 -20.39 -15.41
N PRO A 263 7.43 -21.20 -15.13
CA PRO A 263 7.27 -22.63 -14.89
C PRO A 263 6.32 -22.91 -13.72
N GLN A 264 5.64 -24.07 -13.74
CA GLN A 264 4.69 -24.47 -12.70
C GLN A 264 5.30 -24.42 -11.28
N ALA A 265 6.55 -24.90 -11.11
CA ALA A 265 7.23 -24.88 -9.81
C ALA A 265 7.40 -23.46 -9.24
N GLU A 266 7.67 -22.47 -10.09
CA GLU A 266 7.78 -21.08 -9.65
C GLU A 266 6.42 -20.48 -9.28
N ILE A 267 5.34 -20.84 -9.98
CA ILE A 267 3.97 -20.42 -9.62
C ILE A 267 3.59 -21.01 -8.25
N VAL A 268 3.96 -22.25 -7.98
CA VAL A 268 3.75 -22.93 -6.69
C VAL A 268 4.56 -22.23 -5.57
N ALA A 269 5.80 -21.82 -5.84
CA ALA A 269 6.63 -21.10 -4.88
C ALA A 269 6.03 -19.71 -4.54
N VAL A 270 5.51 -18.97 -5.55
CA VAL A 270 4.78 -17.71 -5.31
C VAL A 270 3.54 -17.97 -4.45
N ALA A 271 2.74 -18.98 -4.80
CA ALA A 271 1.54 -19.30 -4.04
C ALA A 271 1.86 -19.74 -2.60
N ALA A 272 2.95 -20.45 -2.38
CA ALA A 272 3.43 -20.83 -1.04
C ALA A 272 3.78 -19.59 -0.19
N HIS A 273 4.44 -18.60 -0.79
CA HIS A 273 4.72 -17.32 -0.14
C HIS A 273 3.42 -16.59 0.26
N GLU A 274 2.45 -16.51 -0.64
CA GLU A 274 1.16 -15.87 -0.39
C GLU A 274 0.33 -16.61 0.68
N LEU A 275 0.42 -17.95 0.70
CA LEU A 275 -0.19 -18.75 1.75
C LEU A 275 0.49 -18.48 3.11
N GLY A 276 1.79 -18.18 3.13
CA GLY A 276 2.51 -17.74 4.32
C GLY A 276 1.90 -16.50 4.96
N HIS A 277 1.59 -15.47 4.18
CA HIS A 277 0.86 -14.28 4.66
C HIS A 277 -0.51 -14.63 5.22
N ALA A 278 -1.26 -15.49 4.51
CA ALA A 278 -2.58 -15.91 4.93
C ALA A 278 -2.54 -16.74 6.22
N LYS A 279 -1.57 -17.64 6.35
CA LYS A 279 -1.33 -18.52 7.52
C LYS A 279 -0.98 -17.72 8.76
N ARG A 280 -0.09 -16.74 8.61
CA ARG A 280 0.42 -15.90 9.71
C ARG A 280 -0.52 -14.74 10.04
N GLY A 281 -1.58 -14.52 9.25
CA GLY A 281 -2.57 -13.49 9.49
C GLY A 281 -2.05 -12.07 9.26
N ASP A 282 -1.14 -11.87 8.30
CA ASP A 282 -0.48 -10.59 8.06
C ASP A 282 -1.46 -9.47 7.70
N VAL A 283 -2.57 -9.80 7.00
CA VAL A 283 -3.66 -8.86 6.76
C VAL A 283 -4.28 -8.37 8.08
N VAL A 284 -4.46 -9.25 9.07
CA VAL A 284 -5.00 -8.87 10.38
C VAL A 284 -4.00 -7.99 11.13
N ILE A 285 -2.70 -8.33 11.10
CA ILE A 285 -1.63 -7.53 11.72
C ILE A 285 -1.62 -6.12 11.11
N GLY A 286 -1.60 -6.01 9.78
CA GLY A 286 -1.65 -4.74 9.06
C GLY A 286 -2.93 -3.94 9.38
N THR A 287 -4.08 -4.63 9.48
CA THR A 287 -5.37 -4.01 9.84
C THR A 287 -5.35 -3.45 11.26
N VAL A 288 -4.82 -4.18 12.25
CA VAL A 288 -4.71 -3.70 13.64
C VAL A 288 -3.79 -2.49 13.73
N ILE A 289 -2.60 -2.56 13.13
CA ILE A 289 -1.65 -1.43 13.10
C ILE A 289 -2.26 -0.22 12.39
N GLY A 290 -2.91 -0.42 11.25
CA GLY A 290 -3.57 0.63 10.49
C GLY A 290 -4.75 1.26 11.23
N ALA A 291 -5.58 0.46 11.92
CA ALA A 291 -6.71 0.94 12.72
C ALA A 291 -6.23 1.80 13.90
N LEU A 292 -5.20 1.35 14.63
CA LEU A 292 -4.59 2.15 15.70
C LEU A 292 -3.98 3.44 15.15
N GLY A 293 -3.26 3.37 14.02
CA GLY A 293 -2.71 4.53 13.33
C GLY A 293 -3.79 5.55 12.92
N ALA A 294 -4.91 5.09 12.37
CA ALA A 294 -6.05 5.93 12.01
C ALA A 294 -6.70 6.60 13.24
N ALA A 295 -6.85 5.87 14.33
CA ALA A 295 -7.34 6.43 15.59
C ALA A 295 -6.39 7.50 16.15
N ILE A 296 -5.08 7.23 16.17
CA ILE A 296 -4.04 8.19 16.58
C ILE A 296 -4.11 9.44 15.71
N PHE A 297 -4.25 9.29 14.39
CA PHE A 297 -4.36 10.39 13.45
C PHE A 297 -5.55 11.31 13.78
N VAL A 298 -6.74 10.75 14.03
CA VAL A 298 -7.96 11.52 14.36
C VAL A 298 -7.79 12.27 15.69
N VAL A 299 -7.25 11.63 16.72
CA VAL A 299 -6.98 12.30 18.01
C VAL A 299 -5.91 13.40 17.82
N GLY A 300 -4.88 13.13 17.03
CA GLY A 300 -3.85 14.11 16.64
C GLY A 300 -4.44 15.32 15.93
N LEU A 301 -5.36 15.11 14.98
CA LEU A 301 -6.08 16.18 14.30
C LEU A 301 -6.86 17.07 15.29
N TYR A 302 -7.53 16.49 16.27
CA TYR A 302 -8.21 17.26 17.32
C TYR A 302 -7.24 18.15 18.10
N LEU A 303 -6.09 17.62 18.48
CA LEU A 303 -5.08 18.36 19.22
C LEU A 303 -4.41 19.45 18.39
N LEU A 304 -4.11 19.15 17.11
CA LEU A 304 -3.58 20.13 16.14
C LEU A 304 -4.61 21.22 15.84
N GLY A 305 -5.90 20.89 15.82
CA GLY A 305 -6.99 21.85 15.65
C GLY A 305 -7.14 22.87 16.77
N ALA A 306 -6.42 22.69 17.90
CA ALA A 306 -6.31 23.69 18.95
C ALA A 306 -5.11 24.65 18.78
N TRP A 307 -4.29 24.46 17.74
CA TRP A 307 -3.12 25.29 17.48
C TRP A 307 -3.48 26.48 16.58
N SER A 308 -3.72 27.64 17.22
CA SER A 308 -4.21 28.85 16.55
C SER A 308 -3.32 29.33 15.38
N TRP A 309 -1.99 29.19 15.53
CA TRP A 309 -1.06 29.54 14.46
C TRP A 309 -1.32 28.72 13.18
N LEU A 310 -1.52 27.40 13.34
CA LEU A 310 -1.80 26.49 12.21
C LEU A 310 -3.11 26.86 11.51
N LEU A 311 -4.17 27.10 12.28
CA LEU A 311 -5.48 27.52 11.75
C LEU A 311 -5.41 28.87 11.03
N HIS A 312 -4.69 29.83 11.63
CA HIS A 312 -4.49 31.15 11.01
C HIS A 312 -3.73 31.06 9.69
N ARG A 313 -2.67 30.25 9.63
CA ARG A 313 -1.92 30.00 8.40
C ARG A 313 -2.82 29.39 7.31
N ALA A 314 -3.70 28.47 7.63
CA ALA A 314 -4.65 27.85 6.72
C ALA A 314 -5.82 28.80 6.31
N GLY A 315 -5.94 29.98 6.92
CA GLY A 315 -7.04 30.92 6.66
C GLY A 315 -8.39 30.44 7.18
N VAL A 316 -8.40 29.68 8.30
CA VAL A 316 -9.61 29.15 8.96
C VAL A 316 -9.59 29.45 10.45
N GLN A 317 -10.76 29.41 11.09
CA GLN A 317 -10.87 29.61 12.54
C GLN A 317 -10.97 28.28 13.29
N SER A 318 -11.43 27.23 12.63
CA SER A 318 -11.60 25.91 13.20
C SER A 318 -11.35 24.81 12.18
N ILE A 319 -10.79 23.69 12.64
CA ILE A 319 -10.67 22.46 11.81
C ILE A 319 -12.02 21.87 11.43
N ALA A 320 -13.10 22.22 12.17
CA ALA A 320 -14.47 21.80 11.91
C ALA A 320 -15.15 22.58 10.76
N GLU A 321 -14.51 23.59 10.20
CA GLU A 321 -14.98 24.29 9.01
C GLU A 321 -14.62 23.51 7.75
N PRO A 322 -15.53 23.32 6.77
CA PRO A 322 -15.19 22.68 5.49
C PRO A 322 -14.02 23.34 4.76
N ARG A 323 -13.79 24.63 4.99
CA ARG A 323 -12.62 25.36 4.46
C ARG A 323 -11.28 24.81 4.95
N ALA A 324 -11.24 24.00 6.02
CA ALA A 324 -10.03 23.36 6.52
C ALA A 324 -9.63 22.08 5.76
N ILE A 325 -10.32 21.68 4.69
CA ILE A 325 -10.01 20.46 3.91
C ILE A 325 -8.58 20.48 3.39
N GLY A 326 -8.07 21.63 2.93
CA GLY A 326 -6.67 21.75 2.51
C GLY A 326 -5.68 21.46 3.66
N LEU A 327 -5.98 21.92 4.87
CA LEU A 327 -5.19 21.63 6.06
C LEU A 327 -5.23 20.12 6.41
N LEU A 328 -6.41 19.47 6.31
CA LEU A 328 -6.53 18.03 6.52
C LEU A 328 -5.65 17.26 5.51
N LEU A 329 -5.67 17.66 4.24
CA LEU A 329 -4.81 17.07 3.20
C LEU A 329 -3.32 17.22 3.56
N ALA A 330 -2.88 18.41 3.96
CA ALA A 330 -1.47 18.63 4.33
C ALA A 330 -1.04 17.77 5.53
N VAL A 331 -1.86 17.71 6.59
CA VAL A 331 -1.57 16.88 7.76
C VAL A 331 -1.53 15.40 7.42
N ALA A 332 -2.47 14.92 6.57
CA ALA A 332 -2.49 13.53 6.11
C ALA A 332 -1.25 13.21 5.25
N THR A 333 -0.87 14.09 4.33
CA THR A 333 0.32 13.92 3.48
C THR A 333 1.60 13.85 4.32
N VAL A 334 1.80 14.79 5.23
CA VAL A 334 2.98 14.79 6.12
C VAL A 334 2.98 13.57 7.03
N GLY A 335 1.82 13.23 7.63
CA GLY A 335 1.68 12.04 8.48
C GLY A 335 2.02 10.75 7.74
N GLY A 336 1.54 10.60 6.50
CA GLY A 336 1.85 9.46 5.64
C GLY A 336 3.35 9.35 5.30
N LEU A 337 3.99 10.47 4.95
CA LEU A 337 5.43 10.49 4.67
C LEU A 337 6.27 10.12 5.90
N LEU A 338 5.88 10.57 7.09
CA LEU A 338 6.59 10.23 8.33
C LEU A 338 6.36 8.76 8.75
N ALA A 339 5.16 8.22 8.53
CA ALA A 339 4.84 6.84 8.84
C ALA A 339 5.43 5.83 7.83
N GLY A 340 5.64 6.25 6.58
CA GLY A 340 6.05 5.39 5.45
C GLY A 340 7.27 4.53 5.73
N PRO A 341 8.42 5.07 6.18
CA PRO A 341 9.62 4.28 6.48
C PRO A 341 9.42 3.21 7.56
N ALA A 342 8.64 3.53 8.60
CA ALA A 342 8.33 2.56 9.65
C ALA A 342 7.43 1.43 9.11
N GLN A 343 6.42 1.76 8.29
CA GLN A 343 5.57 0.77 7.63
C GLN A 343 6.38 -0.11 6.66
N ALA A 344 7.28 0.48 5.86
CA ALA A 344 8.16 -0.25 4.96
C ALA A 344 9.06 -1.23 5.72
N TYR A 345 9.60 -0.83 6.87
CA TYR A 345 10.41 -1.69 7.72
C TYR A 345 9.61 -2.88 8.27
N VAL A 346 8.42 -2.63 8.84
CA VAL A 346 7.52 -3.70 9.32
C VAL A 346 7.15 -4.65 8.19
N SER A 347 6.81 -4.12 7.01
CA SER A 347 6.48 -4.93 5.83
C SER A 347 7.61 -5.88 5.47
N ARG A 348 8.86 -5.42 5.40
CA ARG A 348 10.03 -6.29 5.11
C ARG A 348 10.18 -7.46 6.08
N LEU A 349 9.87 -7.25 7.36
CA LEU A 349 9.93 -8.33 8.35
C LEU A 349 8.81 -9.37 8.15
N LEU A 350 7.60 -8.93 7.79
CA LEU A 350 6.50 -9.82 7.44
C LEU A 350 6.81 -10.62 6.17
N GLU A 351 7.36 -9.96 5.14
CA GLU A 351 7.80 -10.58 3.89
C GLU A 351 8.88 -11.65 4.12
N ALA A 352 9.90 -11.34 4.93
CA ALA A 352 10.94 -12.33 5.25
C ALA A 352 10.36 -13.56 5.98
N ARG A 353 9.31 -13.39 6.79
CA ARG A 353 8.57 -14.50 7.41
C ARG A 353 7.77 -15.32 6.41
N ALA A 354 7.16 -14.66 5.43
CA ALA A 354 6.43 -15.34 4.37
C ALA A 354 7.39 -16.12 3.44
N ASP A 355 8.58 -15.58 3.18
CA ASP A 355 9.63 -16.28 2.44
C ASP A 355 10.08 -17.57 3.13
N GLU A 356 10.38 -17.50 4.43
CA GLU A 356 10.74 -18.68 5.23
C GLU A 356 9.61 -19.72 5.21
N HIS A 357 8.36 -19.28 5.37
CA HIS A 357 7.21 -20.17 5.27
C HIS A 357 7.10 -20.86 3.91
N ALA A 358 7.38 -20.12 2.82
CA ALA A 358 7.38 -20.69 1.47
C ALA A 358 8.46 -21.77 1.32
N LEU A 359 9.67 -21.54 1.85
CA LEU A 359 10.76 -22.50 1.84
C LEU A 359 10.41 -23.76 2.64
N GLU A 360 9.83 -23.60 3.84
CA GLU A 360 9.35 -24.73 4.67
C GLU A 360 8.25 -25.54 3.97
N LEU A 361 7.28 -24.86 3.35
CA LEU A 361 6.12 -25.49 2.75
C LEU A 361 6.43 -26.25 1.46
N THR A 362 7.36 -25.70 0.65
CA THR A 362 7.74 -26.29 -0.64
C THR A 362 8.90 -27.28 -0.52
N GLY A 363 9.83 -27.07 0.42
CA GLY A 363 11.07 -27.83 0.51
C GLY A 363 11.97 -27.63 -0.72
N ASP A 364 11.75 -26.58 -1.52
CA ASP A 364 12.49 -26.31 -2.76
C ASP A 364 13.15 -24.91 -2.74
N PRO A 365 14.28 -24.77 -2.02
CA PRO A 365 15.01 -23.50 -1.97
C PRO A 365 15.57 -23.07 -3.32
N ALA A 366 15.92 -24.03 -4.20
CA ALA A 366 16.43 -23.72 -5.54
C ALA A 366 15.34 -23.13 -6.44
N GLY A 367 14.14 -23.73 -6.45
CA GLY A 367 12.99 -23.20 -7.16
C GLY A 367 12.56 -21.84 -6.62
N PHE A 368 12.59 -21.62 -5.30
CA PHE A 368 12.32 -20.33 -4.68
C PHE A 368 13.32 -19.26 -5.12
N GLU A 369 14.63 -19.58 -5.13
CA GLU A 369 15.68 -18.67 -5.59
C GLU A 369 15.46 -18.27 -7.06
N GLN A 370 15.20 -19.25 -7.94
CA GLN A 370 14.91 -19.01 -9.37
C GLN A 370 13.68 -18.13 -9.58
N MET A 371 12.61 -18.41 -8.84
CA MET A 371 11.38 -17.61 -8.83
C MET A 371 11.66 -16.16 -8.47
N GLN A 372 12.42 -15.91 -7.39
CA GLN A 372 12.75 -14.54 -6.96
C GLN A 372 13.56 -13.79 -8.02
N GLY A 373 14.56 -14.44 -8.62
CA GLY A 373 15.34 -13.87 -9.72
C GLY A 373 14.47 -13.53 -10.93
N ARG A 374 13.58 -14.45 -11.36
CA ARG A 374 12.68 -14.26 -12.49
C ARG A 374 11.70 -13.12 -12.24
N LEU A 375 10.99 -13.12 -11.09
CA LEU A 375 10.04 -12.06 -10.75
C LEU A 375 10.70 -10.68 -10.77
N SER A 376 11.91 -10.57 -10.20
CA SER A 376 12.64 -9.31 -10.21
C SER A 376 12.97 -8.84 -11.64
N LEU A 377 13.55 -9.72 -12.46
CA LEU A 377 14.03 -9.35 -13.78
C LEU A 377 12.91 -9.12 -14.81
N VAL A 378 11.83 -9.90 -14.75
CA VAL A 378 10.67 -9.69 -15.63
C VAL A 378 9.92 -8.41 -15.25
N ASN A 379 9.78 -8.14 -13.96
CA ASN A 379 9.17 -6.91 -13.44
C ASN A 379 10.14 -5.71 -13.48
N LEU A 380 11.36 -5.87 -13.99
CA LEU A 380 12.43 -4.86 -14.02
C LEU A 380 12.63 -4.20 -12.65
N GLY A 381 12.56 -5.00 -11.59
CA GLY A 381 12.93 -4.61 -10.23
C GLY A 381 14.45 -4.60 -10.11
N ASP A 382 15.06 -3.53 -9.53
CA ASP A 382 16.47 -3.53 -9.20
C ASP A 382 16.73 -4.62 -8.14
N PRO A 383 17.53 -5.65 -8.41
CA PRO A 383 17.75 -6.72 -7.44
C PRO A 383 18.47 -6.26 -6.18
N ASP A 384 19.23 -5.17 -6.26
CA ASP A 384 20.09 -4.62 -5.21
C ASP A 384 20.03 -3.08 -5.23
N PRO A 385 18.89 -2.48 -4.82
CA PRO A 385 18.70 -1.05 -4.85
C PRO A 385 19.59 -0.33 -3.82
N PRO A 386 19.82 0.99 -3.96
CA PRO A 386 20.55 1.77 -2.97
C PRO A 386 19.96 1.63 -1.56
N ALA A 387 20.82 1.48 -0.55
CA ALA A 387 20.43 1.22 0.84
C ALA A 387 19.44 2.26 1.40
N TRP A 388 19.61 3.55 1.06
CA TRP A 388 18.69 4.60 1.50
C TRP A 388 17.29 4.45 0.90
N GLU A 389 17.20 4.04 -0.37
CA GLU A 389 15.93 3.82 -1.06
C GLU A 389 15.22 2.61 -0.46
N GLN A 390 15.96 1.52 -0.24
CA GLN A 390 15.46 0.34 0.44
C GLN A 390 15.00 0.65 1.86
N ALA A 391 15.75 1.43 2.62
CA ALA A 391 15.40 1.79 3.99
C ALA A 391 14.11 2.60 4.08
N LEU A 392 13.93 3.59 3.20
CA LEU A 392 12.82 4.53 3.25
C LEU A 392 11.55 4.04 2.54
N PHE A 393 11.69 3.27 1.45
CA PHE A 393 10.59 2.97 0.52
C PHE A 393 10.44 1.49 0.19
N GLY A 394 11.44 0.65 0.45
CA GLY A 394 11.38 -0.79 0.16
C GLY A 394 10.42 -1.50 1.10
N SER A 395 9.29 -1.99 0.60
CA SER A 395 8.31 -2.77 1.37
C SER A 395 8.64 -4.27 1.45
N HIS A 396 9.54 -4.76 0.59
CA HIS A 396 10.03 -6.15 0.55
C HIS A 396 11.54 -6.17 0.80
N PRO A 397 12.13 -7.26 1.33
CA PRO A 397 13.56 -7.47 1.27
C PRO A 397 14.03 -7.42 -0.19
N THR A 398 15.28 -7.05 -0.42
CA THR A 398 15.82 -7.00 -1.79
C THR A 398 15.82 -8.39 -2.41
N THR A 399 15.78 -8.47 -3.74
CA THR A 399 15.82 -9.76 -4.43
C THR A 399 17.05 -10.57 -4.03
N VAL A 400 18.22 -9.91 -3.91
CA VAL A 400 19.45 -10.57 -3.51
C VAL A 400 19.42 -11.06 -2.05
N GLU A 401 18.75 -10.36 -1.15
CA GLU A 401 18.51 -10.82 0.23
C GLU A 401 17.64 -12.08 0.25
N ARG A 402 16.54 -12.10 -0.52
CA ARG A 402 15.62 -13.23 -0.61
C ARG A 402 16.30 -14.47 -1.22
N MET A 403 17.06 -14.30 -2.32
CA MET A 403 17.86 -15.37 -2.94
C MET A 403 18.93 -15.91 -1.99
N ALA A 404 19.67 -15.03 -1.30
CA ALA A 404 20.67 -15.43 -0.33
C ALA A 404 20.06 -16.16 0.88
N ALA A 405 18.87 -15.75 1.33
CA ALA A 405 18.14 -16.45 2.38
C ALA A 405 17.74 -17.87 1.97
N ALA A 406 17.30 -18.08 0.71
CA ALA A 406 17.00 -19.41 0.18
C ALA A 406 18.25 -20.31 0.15
N ARG A 407 19.42 -19.77 -0.25
CA ARG A 407 20.71 -20.50 -0.21
C ARG A 407 21.14 -20.85 1.21
N ALA A 408 20.91 -19.93 2.17
CA ALA A 408 21.18 -20.22 3.58
C ALA A 408 20.29 -21.35 4.09
N TYR A 409 18.99 -21.28 3.80
CA TYR A 409 18.05 -22.34 4.13
C TYR A 409 18.48 -23.71 3.59
N ALA A 410 18.93 -23.77 2.32
CA ALA A 410 19.43 -25.02 1.71
C ALA A 410 20.71 -25.58 2.35
N ARG A 411 21.53 -24.73 3.00
CA ARG A 411 22.73 -25.19 3.72
C ARG A 411 22.41 -25.75 5.11
N ASP A 412 21.32 -25.26 5.72
CA ASP A 412 20.97 -25.57 7.11
C ASP A 412 19.99 -26.75 7.20
N HIS A 413 19.36 -27.16 6.09
CA HIS A 413 18.37 -28.25 5.97
C HIS A 413 18.71 -29.24 4.87
#